data_d983a251ead2fc6d296d72b245165e11
#
_entry.id   d983a251ead2fc6d296d72b245165e11
#
_cell.length_a   1.000
_cell.length_b   1.000
_cell.length_c   1.000
_cell.angle_alpha   90.00
_cell.angle_beta   90.00
_cell.angle_gamma   90.00
#
_symmetry.space_group_name_H-M   'P 1'
#
loop_
_entity.id
_entity.type
_entity.pdbx_description
1 polymer ?
#
loop_
_entity_poly.entity_id
_entity_poly.type
_entity_poly.pdbx_seq_one_letter_code
_entity_poly.pdbx_strand_id
1 'polypeptide(L)'
;MALTPDLSIVIPAYNEESRIAPTIRDVVGYCRARNRAFEVLLVDDGSSDGTTSVGRILSEELPELRVIRLAANHGKGYAVRTGVVNAVGRLVLFADADGATPIEEIERLESALELGADVAVGSRALRATGVQVRAKLYRHLMGRTFHLLVEWLADGGVKDTQCGFKLFRSAVAQDLFSRMRMNGFSFDVEVLVMARRRGYQIAEVPVNWTHRPGSKVRLTLDSLYMAADLVRIRAHCLSGEYEVPHLAPWSRLETGSNLP
;
A
#
# COMPACT_ATOMS: atom_id res chain seq x y z
N MET A 1 -14.20 -24.50 9.62
CA MET A 1 -14.14 -23.08 9.27
C MET A 1 -12.68 -22.76 8.96
N ALA A 2 -12.37 -22.26 7.78
CA ALA A 2 -11.02 -21.75 7.51
C ALA A 2 -10.76 -20.57 8.45
N LEU A 3 -9.65 -20.59 9.17
CA LEU A 3 -9.26 -19.49 10.05
C LEU A 3 -9.02 -18.25 9.18
N THR A 4 -9.61 -17.12 9.57
CA THR A 4 -9.34 -15.84 8.93
C THR A 4 -7.83 -15.55 9.04
N PRO A 5 -7.11 -15.26 7.95
CA PRO A 5 -5.70 -14.96 8.03
C PRO A 5 -5.45 -13.70 8.84
N ASP A 6 -4.29 -13.64 9.50
CA ASP A 6 -3.87 -12.45 10.24
C ASP A 6 -3.46 -11.32 9.29
N LEU A 7 -2.93 -11.70 8.13
CA LEU A 7 -2.36 -10.74 7.17
C LEU A 7 -2.78 -11.08 5.74
N SER A 8 -3.26 -10.08 5.02
CA SER A 8 -3.34 -10.10 3.55
C SER A 8 -2.25 -9.20 2.98
N ILE A 9 -1.48 -9.72 2.02
CA ILE A 9 -0.42 -8.97 1.34
C ILE A 9 -0.85 -8.74 -0.11
N VAL A 10 -1.12 -7.50 -0.46
CA VAL A 10 -1.55 -7.08 -1.80
C VAL A 10 -0.33 -6.61 -2.59
N ILE A 11 -0.05 -7.27 -3.71
CA ILE A 11 1.06 -6.98 -4.60
C ILE A 11 0.50 -6.66 -5.99
N PRO A 12 0.38 -5.37 -6.38
CA PRO A 12 0.01 -5.00 -7.74
C PRO A 12 1.18 -5.22 -8.67
N ALA A 13 0.94 -5.78 -9.86
CA ALA A 13 1.97 -6.03 -10.86
C ALA A 13 1.51 -5.59 -12.26
N TYR A 14 2.42 -4.99 -13.03
CA TYR A 14 2.26 -4.70 -14.44
C TYR A 14 3.58 -4.84 -15.18
N ASN A 15 3.70 -5.87 -16.01
CA ASN A 15 4.93 -6.24 -16.73
C ASN A 15 6.12 -6.42 -15.77
N GLU A 16 5.95 -7.33 -14.79
CA GLU A 16 6.90 -7.64 -13.73
C GLU A 16 7.45 -9.08 -13.81
N GLU A 17 7.36 -9.73 -14.95
CA GLU A 17 7.74 -11.13 -15.20
C GLU A 17 9.08 -11.50 -14.55
N SER A 18 10.10 -10.65 -14.67
CA SER A 18 11.45 -10.93 -14.21
C SER A 18 11.65 -10.73 -12.70
N ARG A 19 10.71 -10.06 -11.99
CA ARG A 19 10.89 -9.63 -10.59
C ARG A 19 9.87 -10.23 -9.64
N ILE A 20 8.70 -10.63 -10.16
CA ILE A 20 7.59 -11.02 -9.30
C ILE A 20 7.85 -12.34 -8.54
N ALA A 21 8.51 -13.32 -9.18
CA ALA A 21 8.74 -14.62 -8.54
C ALA A 21 9.64 -14.54 -7.30
N PRO A 22 10.82 -13.91 -7.33
CA PRO A 22 11.62 -13.74 -6.12
C PRO A 22 10.87 -12.95 -5.04
N THR A 23 10.17 -11.86 -5.38
CA THR A 23 9.41 -11.06 -4.39
C THR A 23 8.35 -11.90 -3.68
N ILE A 24 7.55 -12.70 -4.43
CA ILE A 24 6.52 -13.56 -3.81
C ILE A 24 7.16 -14.63 -2.93
N ARG A 25 8.26 -15.27 -3.38
CA ARG A 25 8.94 -16.31 -2.58
C ARG A 25 9.52 -15.74 -1.28
N ASP A 26 10.10 -14.55 -1.32
CA ASP A 26 10.61 -13.86 -0.13
C ASP A 26 9.48 -13.57 0.87
N VAL A 27 8.35 -13.04 0.39
CA VAL A 27 7.16 -12.75 1.21
C VAL A 27 6.60 -14.02 1.85
N VAL A 28 6.39 -15.07 1.06
CA VAL A 28 5.85 -16.35 1.56
C VAL A 28 6.82 -17.03 2.53
N GLY A 29 8.11 -17.06 2.20
CA GLY A 29 9.16 -17.61 3.05
C GLY A 29 9.23 -16.92 4.41
N TYR A 30 9.17 -15.59 4.42
CA TYR A 30 9.14 -14.79 5.63
C TYR A 30 7.92 -15.12 6.53
N CYS A 31 6.72 -15.15 5.96
CA CYS A 31 5.49 -15.41 6.72
C CYS A 31 5.46 -16.86 7.26
N ARG A 32 5.85 -17.84 6.44
CA ARG A 32 5.95 -19.25 6.87
C ARG A 32 6.96 -19.45 8.00
N ALA A 33 8.13 -18.80 7.93
CA ALA A 33 9.15 -18.88 8.98
C ALA A 33 8.67 -18.36 10.33
N ARG A 34 7.63 -17.53 10.36
CA ARG A 34 6.97 -16.99 11.57
C ARG A 34 5.69 -17.71 11.95
N ASN A 35 5.36 -18.80 11.28
CA ASN A 35 4.10 -19.56 11.49
C ASN A 35 2.87 -18.64 11.42
N ARG A 36 2.90 -17.61 10.59
CA ARG A 36 1.81 -16.63 10.45
C ARG A 36 0.72 -17.17 9.54
N ALA A 37 -0.54 -16.98 9.90
CA ALA A 37 -1.65 -17.21 9.00
C ALA A 37 -1.77 -16.00 8.04
N PHE A 38 -1.61 -16.23 6.72
CA PHE A 38 -1.58 -15.14 5.73
C PHE A 38 -2.12 -15.58 4.36
N GLU A 39 -2.43 -14.60 3.53
CA GLU A 39 -2.65 -14.75 2.09
C GLU A 39 -1.83 -13.71 1.32
N VAL A 40 -1.49 -14.02 0.09
CA VAL A 40 -0.88 -13.10 -0.88
C VAL A 40 -1.83 -12.92 -2.07
N LEU A 41 -2.19 -11.68 -2.38
CA LEU A 41 -2.99 -11.34 -3.55
C LEU A 41 -2.10 -10.65 -4.58
N LEU A 42 -1.68 -11.40 -5.60
CA LEU A 42 -1.03 -10.85 -6.78
C LEU A 42 -2.11 -10.30 -7.71
N VAL A 43 -2.14 -8.98 -7.89
CA VAL A 43 -3.08 -8.33 -8.82
C VAL A 43 -2.35 -7.90 -10.07
N ASP A 44 -2.52 -8.65 -11.15
CA ASP A 44 -1.95 -8.35 -12.45
C ASP A 44 -2.83 -7.36 -13.22
N ASP A 45 -2.34 -6.15 -13.40
CA ASP A 45 -3.04 -5.04 -14.06
C ASP A 45 -2.97 -5.15 -15.59
N GLY A 46 -3.34 -6.31 -16.13
CA GLY A 46 -3.42 -6.55 -17.57
C GLY A 46 -2.05 -6.58 -18.25
N SER A 47 -1.07 -7.25 -17.65
CA SER A 47 0.26 -7.38 -18.22
C SER A 47 0.26 -8.00 -19.62
N SER A 48 1.18 -7.54 -20.47
CA SER A 48 1.43 -8.05 -21.81
C SER A 48 2.63 -8.99 -21.89
N ASP A 49 3.41 -9.11 -20.80
CA ASP A 49 4.52 -10.05 -20.65
C ASP A 49 4.09 -11.34 -19.92
N GLY A 50 5.05 -12.16 -19.49
CA GLY A 50 4.80 -13.40 -18.77
C GLY A 50 4.36 -13.26 -17.32
N THR A 51 4.10 -12.07 -16.79
CA THR A 51 3.74 -11.83 -15.37
C THR A 51 2.61 -12.73 -14.90
N THR A 52 1.49 -12.79 -15.65
CA THR A 52 0.34 -13.65 -15.31
C THR A 52 0.73 -15.13 -15.26
N SER A 53 1.52 -15.59 -16.23
CA SER A 53 1.95 -16.99 -16.32
C SER A 53 2.84 -17.38 -15.15
N VAL A 54 3.80 -16.52 -14.79
CA VAL A 54 4.65 -16.69 -13.61
C VAL A 54 3.79 -16.74 -12.34
N GLY A 55 2.83 -15.82 -12.18
CA GLY A 55 1.93 -15.81 -11.04
C GLY A 55 1.11 -17.10 -10.92
N ARG A 56 0.58 -17.63 -12.03
CA ARG A 56 -0.18 -18.90 -12.05
C ARG A 56 0.68 -20.10 -11.65
N ILE A 57 1.88 -20.22 -12.20
CA ILE A 57 2.80 -21.30 -11.83
C ILE A 57 3.10 -21.24 -10.33
N LEU A 58 3.37 -20.04 -9.80
CA LEU A 58 3.62 -19.89 -8.37
C LEU A 58 2.41 -20.24 -7.53
N SER A 59 1.17 -19.95 -7.99
CA SER A 59 -0.04 -20.28 -7.22
C SER A 59 -0.32 -21.80 -7.16
N GLU A 60 0.24 -22.60 -8.06
CA GLU A 60 0.22 -24.06 -7.98
C GLU A 60 1.18 -24.59 -6.91
N GLU A 61 2.29 -23.89 -6.67
CA GLU A 61 3.31 -24.24 -5.67
C GLU A 61 2.99 -23.67 -4.26
N LEU A 62 2.30 -22.52 -4.20
CA LEU A 62 2.09 -21.71 -3.00
C LEU A 62 0.58 -21.54 -2.75
N PRO A 63 -0.04 -22.37 -1.90
CA PRO A 63 -1.49 -22.34 -1.65
C PRO A 63 -1.98 -21.02 -1.02
N GLU A 64 -1.08 -20.22 -0.43
CA GLU A 64 -1.42 -18.91 0.12
C GLU A 64 -1.51 -17.82 -0.96
N LEU A 65 -1.03 -18.09 -2.19
CA LEU A 65 -1.03 -17.13 -3.30
C LEU A 65 -2.31 -17.23 -4.12
N ARG A 66 -2.99 -16.12 -4.26
CA ARG A 66 -4.13 -15.92 -5.17
C ARG A 66 -3.74 -14.92 -6.26
N VAL A 67 -3.99 -15.26 -7.51
CA VAL A 67 -3.74 -14.38 -8.66
C VAL A 67 -5.05 -13.81 -9.15
N ILE A 68 -5.15 -12.49 -9.21
CA ILE A 68 -6.26 -11.74 -9.79
C ILE A 68 -5.73 -11.04 -11.03
N ARG A 69 -6.23 -11.43 -12.21
CA ARG A 69 -5.85 -10.78 -13.48
C ARG A 69 -6.96 -9.83 -13.93
N LEU A 70 -6.59 -8.59 -14.21
CA LEU A 70 -7.45 -7.60 -14.84
C LEU A 70 -7.42 -7.75 -16.36
N ALA A 71 -8.53 -7.44 -17.03
CA ALA A 71 -8.66 -7.59 -18.47
C ALA A 71 -7.77 -6.61 -19.27
N ALA A 72 -7.49 -5.45 -18.68
CA ALA A 72 -6.64 -4.39 -19.25
C ALA A 72 -5.91 -3.63 -18.16
N ASN A 73 -4.95 -2.81 -18.53
CA ASN A 73 -4.27 -1.89 -17.61
C ASN A 73 -5.23 -0.76 -17.21
N HIS A 74 -5.53 -0.70 -15.91
CA HIS A 74 -6.38 0.32 -15.29
C HIS A 74 -5.59 1.28 -14.40
N GLY A 75 -4.30 0.98 -14.14
CA GLY A 75 -3.40 1.75 -13.30
C GLY A 75 -3.20 1.14 -11.91
N LYS A 76 -2.06 1.49 -11.31
CA LYS A 76 -1.59 0.92 -10.03
C LYS A 76 -2.62 1.03 -8.92
N GLY A 77 -3.27 2.20 -8.77
CA GLY A 77 -4.30 2.42 -7.75
C GLY A 77 -5.48 1.48 -7.91
N TYR A 78 -5.93 1.24 -9.15
CA TYR A 78 -7.01 0.29 -9.42
C TYR A 78 -6.62 -1.14 -9.03
N ALA A 79 -5.41 -1.57 -9.36
CA ALA A 79 -4.91 -2.89 -8.99
C ALA A 79 -4.81 -3.06 -7.47
N VAL A 80 -4.27 -2.06 -6.76
CA VAL A 80 -4.20 -2.07 -5.29
C VAL A 80 -5.61 -2.13 -4.69
N ARG A 81 -6.54 -1.28 -5.15
CA ARG A 81 -7.94 -1.30 -4.71
C ARG A 81 -8.57 -2.67 -4.90
N THR A 82 -8.38 -3.27 -6.07
CA THR A 82 -8.91 -4.62 -6.35
C THR A 82 -8.37 -5.64 -5.36
N GLY A 83 -7.08 -5.61 -5.06
CA GLY A 83 -6.49 -6.51 -4.07
C GLY A 83 -7.04 -6.26 -2.66
N VAL A 84 -7.08 -5.01 -2.22
CA VAL A 84 -7.53 -4.64 -0.87
C VAL A 84 -8.98 -5.02 -0.62
N VAL A 85 -9.90 -4.77 -1.57
CA VAL A 85 -11.32 -5.14 -1.40
C VAL A 85 -11.56 -6.65 -1.43
N ASN A 86 -10.61 -7.43 -1.97
CA ASN A 86 -10.65 -8.89 -1.96
C ASN A 86 -9.83 -9.51 -0.82
N ALA A 87 -9.17 -8.70 -0.01
CA ALA A 87 -8.39 -9.13 1.15
C ALA A 87 -9.32 -9.53 2.31
N VAL A 88 -8.98 -10.63 3.00
CA VAL A 88 -9.78 -11.16 4.12
C VAL A 88 -9.01 -11.18 5.45
N GLY A 89 -7.74 -10.80 5.47
CA GLY A 89 -6.91 -10.74 6.66
C GLY A 89 -7.29 -9.62 7.62
N ARG A 90 -6.93 -9.76 8.88
CA ARG A 90 -7.14 -8.73 9.93
C ARG A 90 -6.32 -7.47 9.66
N LEU A 91 -5.13 -7.63 9.07
CA LEU A 91 -4.26 -6.56 8.59
C LEU A 91 -4.12 -6.70 7.07
N VAL A 92 -3.99 -5.57 6.38
CA VAL A 92 -3.78 -5.51 4.94
C VAL A 92 -2.50 -4.74 4.65
N LEU A 93 -1.49 -5.43 4.13
CA LEU A 93 -0.25 -4.83 3.65
C LEU A 93 -0.36 -4.62 2.14
N PHE A 94 -0.12 -3.42 1.68
CA PHE A 94 0.21 -3.12 0.29
C PHE A 94 1.73 -3.10 0.15
N ALA A 95 2.28 -3.88 -0.80
CA ALA A 95 3.71 -3.95 -1.10
C ALA A 95 3.96 -3.91 -2.61
N ASP A 96 4.97 -3.15 -3.04
CA ASP A 96 5.37 -3.10 -4.45
C ASP A 96 5.96 -4.43 -4.95
N ALA A 97 5.71 -4.76 -6.22
CA ALA A 97 6.13 -6.00 -6.85
C ALA A 97 7.66 -6.16 -7.02
N ASP A 98 8.42 -5.07 -6.88
CA ASP A 98 9.86 -5.06 -7.12
C ASP A 98 10.72 -5.45 -5.89
N GLY A 99 10.08 -5.65 -4.72
CA GLY A 99 10.78 -5.99 -3.48
C GLY A 99 11.78 -4.92 -3.02
N ALA A 100 11.55 -3.65 -3.37
CA ALA A 100 12.44 -2.54 -2.99
C ALA A 100 12.47 -2.30 -1.49
N THR A 101 11.36 -2.53 -0.80
CA THR A 101 11.25 -2.60 0.66
C THR A 101 11.20 -4.07 1.06
N PRO A 102 12.16 -4.57 1.86
CA PRO A 102 12.13 -5.94 2.37
C PRO A 102 10.88 -6.21 3.21
N ILE A 103 10.34 -7.43 3.12
CA ILE A 103 9.11 -7.80 3.84
C ILE A 103 9.28 -7.72 5.37
N GLU A 104 10.49 -7.90 5.88
CA GLU A 104 10.83 -7.81 7.30
C GLU A 104 10.48 -6.45 7.91
N GLU A 105 10.44 -5.39 7.10
CA GLU A 105 10.07 -4.05 7.56
C GLU A 105 8.60 -3.96 8.02
N ILE A 106 7.79 -5.00 7.77
CA ILE A 106 6.43 -5.09 8.29
C ILE A 106 6.39 -5.02 9.82
N GLU A 107 7.37 -5.57 10.51
CA GLU A 107 7.45 -5.56 11.98
C GLU A 107 7.45 -4.14 12.55
N ARG A 108 8.11 -3.21 11.86
CA ARG A 108 8.12 -1.79 12.24
C ARG A 108 6.75 -1.14 12.05
N LEU A 109 6.05 -1.51 10.98
CA LEU A 109 4.71 -1.00 10.71
C LEU A 109 3.69 -1.58 11.69
N GLU A 110 3.81 -2.86 12.02
CA GLU A 110 2.96 -3.51 13.02
C GLU A 110 3.12 -2.87 14.39
N SER A 111 4.36 -2.61 14.80
CA SER A 111 4.62 -1.90 16.07
C SER A 111 3.95 -0.52 16.11
N ALA A 112 3.89 0.20 14.98
CA ALA A 112 3.17 1.46 14.92
C ALA A 112 1.65 1.29 15.07
N LEU A 113 1.06 0.21 14.50
CA LEU A 113 -0.36 -0.10 14.71
C LEU A 113 -0.64 -0.50 16.17
N GLU A 114 0.27 -1.26 16.81
CA GLU A 114 0.15 -1.62 18.23
C GLU A 114 0.17 -0.38 19.14
N LEU A 115 0.94 0.65 18.77
CA LEU A 115 0.97 1.95 19.44
C LEU A 115 -0.24 2.84 19.17
N GLY A 116 -1.24 2.34 18.43
CA GLY A 116 -2.52 3.01 18.26
C GLY A 116 -2.74 3.65 16.88
N ALA A 117 -1.84 3.47 15.92
CA ALA A 117 -2.10 3.90 14.56
C ALA A 117 -3.15 3.01 13.88
N ASP A 118 -3.91 3.59 12.95
CA ASP A 118 -4.85 2.88 12.07
C ASP A 118 -4.20 2.52 10.73
N VAL A 119 -3.24 3.35 10.31
CA VAL A 119 -2.46 3.22 9.08
C VAL A 119 -0.99 3.44 9.42
N ALA A 120 -0.11 2.53 9.01
CA ALA A 120 1.33 2.69 9.09
C ALA A 120 1.93 2.77 7.66
N VAL A 121 2.70 3.81 7.40
CA VAL A 121 3.29 4.12 6.09
C VAL A 121 4.80 4.01 6.18
N GLY A 122 5.41 3.16 5.37
CA GLY A 122 6.85 3.12 5.23
C GLY A 122 7.39 4.43 4.65
N SER A 123 8.53 4.90 5.13
CA SER A 123 9.14 6.16 4.70
C SER A 123 10.61 6.00 4.37
N ARG A 124 10.97 6.47 3.19
CA ARG A 124 12.35 6.61 2.70
C ARG A 124 12.95 7.97 3.09
N ALA A 125 12.09 8.90 3.53
CA ALA A 125 12.47 10.25 3.91
C ALA A 125 12.91 10.35 5.38
N LEU A 126 12.41 9.47 6.25
CA LEU A 126 12.80 9.41 7.65
C LEU A 126 14.12 8.69 7.84
N ARG A 127 14.89 9.15 8.82
CA ARG A 127 16.15 8.52 9.23
C ARG A 127 15.97 7.89 10.60
N ALA A 128 16.46 6.66 10.76
CA ALA A 128 16.56 5.98 12.04
C ALA A 128 17.81 5.10 12.09
N THR A 129 18.25 4.76 13.28
CA THR A 129 19.37 3.82 13.48
C THR A 129 19.01 2.47 12.85
N GLY A 130 19.95 1.91 12.06
CA GLY A 130 19.75 0.63 11.39
C GLY A 130 18.89 0.67 10.11
N VAL A 131 18.47 1.88 9.65
CA VAL A 131 17.75 2.05 8.40
C VAL A 131 18.67 2.57 7.29
N GLN A 132 18.66 1.89 6.15
CA GLN A 132 19.43 2.26 4.96
C GLN A 132 18.51 2.52 3.77
N VAL A 133 18.63 3.71 3.18
CA VAL A 133 17.94 4.09 1.95
C VAL A 133 18.95 4.28 0.83
N ARG A 134 18.95 3.38 -0.16
CA ARG A 134 19.85 3.43 -1.32
C ARG A 134 19.11 3.97 -2.54
N ALA A 135 19.03 5.30 -2.67
CA ALA A 135 18.37 6.00 -3.76
C ALA A 135 19.36 6.65 -4.73
N LYS A 136 18.98 6.81 -6.01
CA LYS A 136 19.74 7.61 -6.98
C LYS A 136 19.46 9.11 -6.80
N LEU A 137 20.49 9.97 -6.91
CA LEU A 137 20.44 11.41 -6.60
C LEU A 137 19.30 12.19 -7.32
N TYR A 138 19.01 11.88 -8.60
CA TYR A 138 18.00 12.61 -9.39
C TYR A 138 16.56 12.45 -8.86
N ARG A 139 16.26 11.34 -8.15
CA ARG A 139 14.94 11.11 -7.52
C ARG A 139 14.69 12.02 -6.32
N HIS A 140 15.75 12.47 -5.64
CA HIS A 140 15.63 13.43 -4.54
C HIS A 140 15.11 14.80 -5.00
N LEU A 141 15.52 15.25 -6.20
CA LEU A 141 15.13 16.59 -6.69
C LEU A 141 13.66 16.62 -7.14
N MET A 142 13.20 15.56 -7.83
CA MET A 142 11.81 15.46 -8.29
C MET A 142 10.82 15.18 -7.16
N GLY A 143 11.25 14.43 -6.14
CA GLY A 143 10.45 14.19 -4.95
C GLY A 143 10.15 15.47 -4.16
N ARG A 144 11.05 16.45 -4.14
CA ARG A 144 10.85 17.72 -3.41
C ARG A 144 9.73 18.59 -3.99
N THR A 145 9.66 18.74 -5.31
CA THR A 145 8.59 19.53 -5.96
C THR A 145 7.23 18.90 -5.81
N PHE A 146 7.15 17.59 -5.93
CA PHE A 146 5.91 16.83 -5.71
C PHE A 146 5.51 16.87 -4.23
N HIS A 147 6.46 16.75 -3.32
CA HIS A 147 6.23 16.84 -1.87
C HIS A 147 5.65 18.21 -1.46
N LEU A 148 6.15 19.32 -1.98
CA LEU A 148 5.61 20.66 -1.73
C LEU A 148 4.16 20.80 -2.21
N LEU A 149 3.81 20.20 -3.35
CA LEU A 149 2.44 20.16 -3.87
C LEU A 149 1.53 19.32 -2.96
N VAL A 150 2.02 18.18 -2.49
CA VAL A 150 1.28 17.31 -1.56
C VAL A 150 1.12 17.96 -0.19
N GLU A 151 2.15 18.63 0.35
CA GLU A 151 2.05 19.40 1.61
C GLU A 151 0.99 20.50 1.52
N TRP A 152 0.96 21.23 0.40
CA TRP A 152 -0.03 22.30 0.17
C TRP A 152 -1.45 21.76 0.04
N LEU A 153 -1.64 20.53 -0.48
CA LEU A 153 -2.95 19.93 -0.74
C LEU A 153 -3.48 19.11 0.44
N ALA A 154 -2.59 18.50 1.24
CA ALA A 154 -2.92 17.44 2.18
C ALA A 154 -2.73 17.82 3.67
N ASP A 155 -2.59 19.10 4.01
CA ASP A 155 -2.32 19.59 5.37
C ASP A 155 -1.13 18.88 6.06
N GLY A 156 -0.03 18.68 5.35
CA GLY A 156 1.27 18.21 5.83
C GLY A 156 1.25 17.01 6.81
N GLY A 157 2.32 16.30 6.98
CA GLY A 157 2.47 15.32 8.05
C GLY A 157 2.92 13.93 7.65
N VAL A 158 2.87 13.53 6.38
CA VAL A 158 3.56 12.34 5.84
C VAL A 158 4.58 12.83 4.82
N LYS A 159 5.86 12.60 5.09
CA LYS A 159 6.96 13.07 4.22
C LYS A 159 7.12 12.22 2.96
N ASP A 160 6.78 10.95 3.06
CA ASP A 160 6.88 9.99 1.94
C ASP A 160 5.54 9.31 1.66
N THR A 161 4.63 10.05 1.02
CA THR A 161 3.30 9.53 0.68
C THR A 161 3.33 8.40 -0.34
N GLN A 162 4.39 8.31 -1.16
CA GLN A 162 4.49 7.38 -2.29
C GLN A 162 5.35 6.13 -2.01
N CYS A 163 5.70 5.85 -0.76
CA CYS A 163 6.35 4.58 -0.43
C CYS A 163 5.35 3.43 -0.64
N GLY A 164 5.68 2.51 -1.53
CA GLY A 164 4.86 1.33 -1.85
C GLY A 164 4.95 0.24 -0.78
N PHE A 165 4.85 0.62 0.50
CA PHE A 165 4.82 -0.30 1.63
C PHE A 165 3.99 0.31 2.76
N LYS A 166 2.71 -0.08 2.83
CA LYS A 166 1.74 0.50 3.75
C LYS A 166 0.88 -0.59 4.39
N LEU A 167 0.72 -0.53 5.70
CA LEU A 167 -0.05 -1.46 6.50
C LEU A 167 -1.29 -0.78 7.08
N PHE A 168 -2.41 -1.45 6.96
CA PHE A 168 -3.72 -0.97 7.38
C PHE A 168 -4.40 -2.00 8.29
N ARG A 169 -5.20 -1.53 9.23
CA ARG A 169 -6.25 -2.37 9.83
C ARG A 169 -7.29 -2.68 8.75
N SER A 170 -7.80 -3.91 8.69
CA SER A 170 -8.68 -4.38 7.61
C SER A 170 -9.88 -3.46 7.39
N ALA A 171 -10.61 -3.08 8.44
CA ALA A 171 -11.77 -2.23 8.28
C ALA A 171 -11.41 -0.82 7.79
N VAL A 172 -10.26 -0.29 8.18
CA VAL A 172 -9.74 0.99 7.67
C VAL A 172 -9.39 0.87 6.18
N ALA A 173 -8.72 -0.21 5.80
CA ALA A 173 -8.43 -0.51 4.40
C ALA A 173 -9.71 -0.59 3.56
N GLN A 174 -10.71 -1.36 4.01
CA GLN A 174 -11.98 -1.51 3.31
C GLN A 174 -12.73 -0.18 3.17
N ASP A 175 -12.75 0.64 4.23
CA ASP A 175 -13.39 1.95 4.21
C ASP A 175 -12.72 2.90 3.20
N LEU A 176 -11.39 2.98 3.22
CA LEU A 176 -10.64 3.89 2.35
C LEU A 176 -10.66 3.45 0.88
N PHE A 177 -10.30 2.19 0.61
CA PHE A 177 -10.15 1.71 -0.76
C PHE A 177 -11.49 1.49 -1.48
N SER A 178 -12.59 1.20 -0.77
CA SER A 178 -13.92 1.16 -1.40
C SER A 178 -14.37 2.50 -1.95
N ARG A 179 -13.86 3.61 -1.40
CA ARG A 179 -14.22 5.00 -1.78
C ARG A 179 -13.19 5.66 -2.69
N MET A 180 -12.00 5.09 -2.80
CA MET A 180 -10.91 5.60 -3.60
C MET A 180 -11.31 5.75 -5.08
N ARG A 181 -10.93 6.87 -5.72
CA ARG A 181 -11.27 7.22 -7.10
C ARG A 181 -10.08 7.29 -8.03
N MET A 182 -8.88 7.56 -7.49
CA MET A 182 -7.65 7.66 -8.29
C MET A 182 -7.13 6.28 -8.65
N ASN A 183 -7.10 5.97 -9.94
CA ASN A 183 -6.64 4.67 -10.46
C ASN A 183 -5.13 4.65 -10.73
N GLY A 184 -4.50 5.80 -10.95
CA GLY A 184 -3.07 5.97 -11.25
C GLY A 184 -2.19 6.01 -10.01
N PHE A 185 -1.00 6.62 -10.14
CA PHE A 185 -0.02 6.72 -9.06
C PHE A 185 -0.41 7.68 -7.93
N SER A 186 -1.41 8.54 -8.15
CA SER A 186 -1.89 9.51 -7.15
C SER A 186 -2.77 8.87 -6.06
N PHE A 187 -3.14 7.60 -6.20
CA PHE A 187 -3.96 6.88 -5.22
C PHE A 187 -3.33 6.88 -3.83
N ASP A 188 -2.02 6.80 -3.74
CA ASP A 188 -1.27 6.84 -2.48
C ASP A 188 -1.56 8.13 -1.69
N VAL A 189 -1.59 9.27 -2.39
CA VAL A 189 -1.93 10.57 -1.79
C VAL A 189 -3.40 10.61 -1.40
N GLU A 190 -4.30 10.18 -2.30
CA GLU A 190 -5.74 10.17 -2.04
C GLU A 190 -6.11 9.38 -0.78
N VAL A 191 -5.58 8.17 -0.66
CA VAL A 191 -5.85 7.28 0.49
C VAL A 191 -5.41 7.92 1.80
N LEU A 192 -4.24 8.57 1.84
CA LEU A 192 -3.73 9.23 3.05
C LEU A 192 -4.51 10.52 3.38
N VAL A 193 -4.92 11.29 2.37
CA VAL A 193 -5.80 12.44 2.54
C VAL A 193 -7.15 12.00 3.11
N MET A 194 -7.77 10.97 2.53
CA MET A 194 -9.01 10.41 3.04
C MET A 194 -8.85 9.92 4.48
N ALA A 195 -7.80 9.17 4.78
CA ALA A 195 -7.56 8.66 6.13
C ALA A 195 -7.56 9.79 7.16
N ARG A 196 -6.87 10.90 6.87
CA ARG A 196 -6.86 12.08 7.76
C ARG A 196 -8.21 12.75 7.89
N ARG A 197 -8.89 13.00 6.77
CA ARG A 197 -10.22 13.62 6.76
C ARG A 197 -11.24 12.80 7.55
N ARG A 198 -11.03 11.50 7.61
CA ARG A 198 -11.86 10.56 8.36
C ARG A 198 -11.40 10.35 9.79
N GLY A 199 -10.34 11.04 10.23
CA GLY A 199 -9.83 11.01 11.61
C GLY A 199 -8.98 9.79 11.97
N TYR A 200 -8.58 8.97 10.98
CA TYR A 200 -7.67 7.85 11.20
C TYR A 200 -6.27 8.31 11.55
N GLN A 201 -5.64 7.62 12.50
CA GLN A 201 -4.29 7.92 12.96
C GLN A 201 -3.28 7.29 11.98
N ILE A 202 -2.43 8.14 11.38
CA ILE A 202 -1.40 7.71 10.44
C ILE A 202 -0.03 7.82 11.11
N ALA A 203 0.71 6.72 11.16
CA ALA A 203 2.11 6.71 11.57
C ALA A 203 3.02 6.58 10.34
N GLU A 204 4.02 7.45 10.23
CA GLU A 204 5.08 7.35 9.24
C GLU A 204 6.30 6.68 9.86
N VAL A 205 6.75 5.57 9.27
CA VAL A 205 7.75 4.65 9.84
C VAL A 205 8.96 4.56 8.93
N PRO A 206 10.19 4.80 9.41
CA PRO A 206 11.40 4.64 8.60
C PRO A 206 11.61 3.18 8.22
N VAL A 207 11.82 2.90 6.93
CA VAL A 207 12.02 1.54 6.39
C VAL A 207 13.28 1.44 5.54
N ASN A 208 13.90 0.26 5.55
CA ASN A 208 14.96 -0.07 4.61
C ASN A 208 14.41 -0.08 3.19
N TRP A 209 15.13 0.55 2.28
CA TRP A 209 14.72 0.62 0.90
C TRP A 209 15.92 0.59 -0.04
N THR A 210 15.85 -0.23 -1.07
CA THR A 210 16.90 -0.34 -2.08
C THR A 210 16.30 -0.12 -3.47
N HIS A 211 16.88 0.81 -4.22
CA HIS A 211 16.46 1.05 -5.60
C HIS A 211 16.60 -0.21 -6.45
N ARG A 212 15.49 -0.62 -7.08
CA ARG A 212 15.47 -1.69 -8.07
C ARG A 212 15.37 -1.10 -9.48
N PRO A 213 16.14 -1.56 -10.48
CA PRO A 213 16.00 -1.15 -11.88
C PRO A 213 14.63 -1.55 -12.44
N GLY A 214 14.16 -0.86 -13.50
CA GLY A 214 12.93 -1.24 -14.21
C GLY A 214 11.65 -0.53 -13.72
N SER A 215 11.78 0.68 -13.15
CA SER A 215 10.61 1.52 -12.83
C SER A 215 9.75 1.77 -14.07
N LYS A 216 8.44 1.56 -13.95
CA LYS A 216 7.46 1.79 -15.02
C LYS A 216 6.94 3.24 -15.07
N VAL A 217 7.34 4.08 -14.13
CA VAL A 217 6.94 5.50 -14.06
C VAL A 217 7.58 6.30 -15.19
N ARG A 218 6.75 6.90 -16.05
CA ARG A 218 7.17 7.82 -17.12
C ARG A 218 7.23 9.24 -16.54
N LEU A 219 8.45 9.75 -16.30
CA LEU A 219 8.72 10.96 -15.51
C LEU A 219 7.96 12.22 -15.97
N THR A 220 7.68 12.37 -17.26
CA THR A 220 7.02 13.58 -17.80
C THR A 220 5.49 13.46 -17.82
N LEU A 221 4.97 12.40 -18.41
CA LEU A 221 3.52 12.23 -18.58
C LEU A 221 2.83 11.90 -17.26
N ASP A 222 3.41 10.97 -16.47
CA ASP A 222 2.82 10.59 -15.19
C ASP A 222 2.83 11.76 -14.20
N SER A 223 3.85 12.64 -14.24
CA SER A 223 3.88 13.84 -13.40
C SER A 223 2.76 14.84 -13.73
N LEU A 224 2.40 15.01 -15.01
CA LEU A 224 1.28 15.86 -15.42
C LEU A 224 -0.07 15.26 -14.98
N TYR A 225 -0.26 13.95 -15.17
CA TYR A 225 -1.46 13.27 -14.67
C TYR A 225 -1.57 13.35 -13.16
N MET A 226 -0.47 13.15 -12.44
CA MET A 226 -0.44 13.28 -10.99
C MET A 226 -0.78 14.69 -10.53
N ALA A 227 -0.29 15.73 -11.20
CA ALA A 227 -0.66 17.11 -10.89
C ALA A 227 -2.16 17.37 -11.08
N ALA A 228 -2.75 16.87 -12.18
CA ALA A 228 -4.20 16.96 -12.41
C ALA A 228 -5.00 16.17 -11.36
N ASP A 229 -4.54 15.01 -10.97
CA ASP A 229 -5.17 14.21 -9.92
C ASP A 229 -5.12 14.91 -8.55
N LEU A 230 -4.02 15.59 -8.22
CA LEU A 230 -3.93 16.38 -6.98
C LEU A 230 -5.00 17.48 -6.94
N VAL A 231 -5.26 18.16 -8.07
CA VAL A 231 -6.37 19.13 -8.17
C VAL A 231 -7.72 18.45 -7.95
N ARG A 232 -7.94 17.26 -8.53
CA ARG A 232 -9.17 16.47 -8.31
C ARG A 232 -9.33 16.06 -6.85
N ILE A 233 -8.26 15.56 -6.21
CA ILE A 233 -8.26 15.22 -4.79
C ILE A 233 -8.64 16.45 -3.95
N ARG A 234 -8.08 17.62 -4.26
CA ARG A 234 -8.44 18.86 -3.59
C ARG A 234 -9.91 19.23 -3.78
N ALA A 235 -10.44 19.10 -4.99
CA ALA A 235 -11.85 19.33 -5.27
C ALA A 235 -12.76 18.41 -4.44
N HIS A 236 -12.44 17.11 -4.36
CA HIS A 236 -13.18 16.15 -3.53
C HIS A 236 -13.07 16.45 -2.03
N CYS A 237 -11.92 16.99 -1.57
CA CYS A 237 -11.79 17.47 -0.20
C CYS A 237 -12.73 18.67 0.08
N LEU A 238 -12.84 19.61 -0.86
CA LEU A 238 -13.65 20.81 -0.70
C LEU A 238 -15.16 20.53 -0.83
N SER A 239 -15.55 19.52 -1.62
CA SER A 239 -16.94 19.08 -1.73
C SER A 239 -17.42 18.22 -0.55
N GLY A 240 -16.54 17.88 0.40
CA GLY A 240 -16.89 17.01 1.54
C GLY A 240 -17.07 15.54 1.18
N GLU A 241 -16.71 15.12 -0.04
CA GLU A 241 -16.91 13.73 -0.48
C GLU A 241 -16.10 12.70 0.31
N TYR A 242 -15.01 13.14 0.93
CA TYR A 242 -14.18 12.29 1.82
C TYR A 242 -14.62 12.36 3.28
N GLU A 243 -15.49 13.29 3.63
CA GLU A 243 -16.00 13.49 4.97
C GLU A 243 -17.29 12.66 5.17
N VAL A 244 -17.17 11.47 5.73
CA VAL A 244 -18.32 10.67 6.15
C VAL A 244 -18.17 10.40 7.65
N PRO A 245 -19.28 10.31 8.43
CA PRO A 245 -19.21 10.15 9.87
C PRO A 245 -18.23 9.06 10.27
N HIS A 246 -17.35 9.41 11.19
CA HIS A 246 -16.30 8.62 11.78
C HIS A 246 -16.85 7.29 12.30
N LEU A 247 -16.34 6.16 11.84
CA LEU A 247 -16.45 4.91 12.59
C LEU A 247 -15.57 5.08 13.83
N ALA A 248 -16.15 4.82 15.04
CA ALA A 248 -15.43 4.99 16.29
C ALA A 248 -14.07 4.27 16.28
N PRO A 249 -13.04 4.85 16.92
CA PRO A 249 -11.74 4.21 17.02
C PRO A 249 -11.85 2.79 17.56
N TRP A 250 -11.14 1.84 16.98
CA TRP A 250 -11.13 0.40 17.36
C TRP A 250 -10.92 0.17 18.85
N SER A 251 -10.14 1.02 19.51
CA SER A 251 -9.88 0.97 20.95
C SER A 251 -11.13 1.09 21.83
N ARG A 252 -12.27 1.52 21.31
CA ARG A 252 -13.54 1.61 22.05
C ARG A 252 -14.46 0.41 21.88
N LEU A 253 -14.18 -0.49 20.91
CA LEU A 253 -15.04 -1.64 20.67
C LEU A 253 -14.61 -2.89 21.47
N GLU A 254 -13.37 -2.94 21.97
CA GLU A 254 -12.85 -4.11 22.69
C GLU A 254 -13.02 -4.02 24.23
N THR A 255 -13.49 -2.90 24.79
CA THR A 255 -13.68 -2.74 26.24
C THR A 255 -15.11 -2.91 26.73
N GLY A 256 -16.01 -3.39 25.87
CA GLY A 256 -17.44 -3.54 26.16
C GLY A 256 -17.89 -4.97 26.53
N SER A 257 -17.06 -5.82 27.13
CA SER A 257 -17.50 -7.10 27.70
C SER A 257 -17.75 -6.98 29.19
N ASN A 258 -18.80 -6.27 29.55
CA ASN A 258 -19.51 -6.54 30.79
C ASN A 258 -20.95 -6.92 30.41
N LEU A 259 -21.20 -8.22 30.28
CA LEU A 259 -22.53 -8.81 30.36
C LEU A 259 -22.80 -9.20 31.82
N PRO A 260 -24.01 -8.97 32.33
CA PRO A 260 -24.41 -9.30 33.70
C PRO A 260 -24.50 -10.81 33.94
#